data_5c78cdbcdbfee2c223a21a440a09f7bc
#
_entry.id   5c78cdbcdbfee2c223a21a440a09f7bc
#
_cell.length_a   1.000
_cell.length_b   1.000
_cell.length_c   1.000
_cell.angle_alpha   90.00
_cell.angle_beta   90.00
_cell.angle_gamma   90.00
#
_symmetry.space_group_name_H-M   'P 1'
#
loop_
_entity.id
_entity.type
_entity.pdbx_description
1 polymer ?
#
loop_
_entity_poly.entity_id
_entity_poly.type
_entity_poly.pdbx_seq_one_letter_code
_entity_poly.pdbx_strand_id
1 'polypeptide(L)'
;MDKIKDFEVCVFEGKRSWYELLLASVFFSIFIYVLILLFYNTYFELTLIGFLKRLAATITIGSFSFVKGLQFSATKNMLIDLDTNTIVSRYIVGPFTYDSKTIATEFEYVSFFKNKDDSFGSNLWYKVNRHFKMYTFENEESVRKFSIEIAKKLNIDLLDATEKGNSKWIDKTDL
;
A
#
# COMPACT_ATOMS: atom_id res chain seq x y z
N MET A 1 -3.68 -10.99 16.82
CA MET A 1 -3.46 -11.35 15.40
C MET A 1 -4.77 -11.92 14.90
N ASP A 2 -5.63 -11.05 14.34
CA ASP A 2 -6.95 -11.42 13.84
C ASP A 2 -6.77 -12.43 12.71
N LYS A 3 -7.45 -13.56 12.81
CA LYS A 3 -7.34 -14.63 11.80
C LYS A 3 -7.94 -14.10 10.50
N ILE A 4 -7.26 -14.27 9.38
CA ILE A 4 -7.72 -13.88 8.02
C ILE A 4 -9.11 -14.48 7.70
N LYS A 5 -9.54 -15.49 8.44
CA LYS A 5 -10.86 -16.14 8.30
C LYS A 5 -12.06 -15.27 8.71
N ASP A 6 -11.82 -14.17 9.40
CA ASP A 6 -12.86 -13.28 9.93
C ASP A 6 -13.22 -12.14 8.96
N PHE A 7 -12.64 -12.10 7.76
CA PHE A 7 -12.90 -11.07 6.75
C PHE A 7 -13.59 -11.67 5.52
N GLU A 8 -14.68 -11.07 5.07
CA GLU A 8 -15.46 -11.54 3.91
C GLU A 8 -14.75 -11.30 2.59
N VAL A 9 -14.01 -10.19 2.50
CA VAL A 9 -13.24 -9.85 1.29
C VAL A 9 -11.77 -9.68 1.64
N CYS A 10 -10.93 -10.55 1.07
CA CYS A 10 -9.48 -10.49 1.20
C CYS A 10 -8.87 -10.26 -0.17
N VAL A 11 -8.14 -9.17 -0.33
CA VAL A 11 -7.39 -8.87 -1.55
C VAL A 11 -5.91 -8.85 -1.24
N PHE A 12 -5.15 -9.66 -1.95
CA PHE A 12 -3.71 -9.81 -1.76
C PHE A 12 -2.96 -9.19 -2.94
N GLU A 13 -2.02 -8.29 -2.67
CA GLU A 13 -1.16 -7.67 -3.69
C GLU A 13 -0.23 -8.68 -4.38
N GLY A 14 -0.03 -9.85 -3.77
CA GLY A 14 0.90 -10.84 -4.26
C GLY A 14 2.31 -10.68 -3.68
N LYS A 15 3.25 -11.46 -4.20
CA LYS A 15 4.65 -11.41 -3.75
C LYS A 15 5.41 -10.36 -4.55
N ARG A 16 6.30 -9.62 -3.87
CA ARG A 16 7.24 -8.72 -4.52
C ARG A 16 8.18 -9.49 -5.45
N SER A 17 8.56 -8.84 -6.55
CA SER A 17 9.51 -9.41 -7.50
C SER A 17 10.90 -9.53 -6.86
N TRP A 18 11.67 -10.52 -7.32
CA TRP A 18 12.99 -10.81 -6.75
C TRP A 18 13.95 -9.62 -6.81
N TYR A 19 13.91 -8.80 -7.86
CA TYR A 19 14.75 -7.62 -8.01
C TYR A 19 14.35 -6.50 -7.03
N GLU A 20 13.05 -6.34 -6.69
CA GLU A 20 12.61 -5.42 -5.64
C GLU A 20 13.16 -5.83 -4.28
N LEU A 21 13.10 -7.13 -3.96
CA LEU A 21 13.66 -7.66 -2.72
C LEU A 21 15.18 -7.47 -2.65
N LEU A 22 15.88 -7.60 -3.78
CA LEU A 22 17.31 -7.34 -3.86
C LEU A 22 17.60 -5.85 -3.60
N LEU A 23 16.86 -4.94 -4.23
CA LEU A 23 16.98 -3.50 -3.95
C LEU A 23 16.67 -3.17 -2.48
N ALA A 24 15.63 -3.76 -1.91
CA ALA A 24 15.33 -3.61 -0.49
C ALA A 24 16.51 -4.02 0.40
N SER A 25 17.15 -5.16 0.09
CA SER A 25 18.30 -5.64 0.86
C SER A 25 19.49 -4.69 0.79
N VAL A 26 19.75 -4.09 -0.37
CA VAL A 26 20.82 -3.07 -0.54
C VAL A 26 20.51 -1.85 0.32
N PHE A 27 19.29 -1.33 0.29
CA PHE A 27 18.91 -0.17 1.09
C PHE A 27 18.96 -0.44 2.60
N PHE A 28 18.51 -1.60 3.06
CA PHE A 28 18.65 -1.98 4.47
C PHE A 28 20.10 -2.17 4.88
N SER A 29 20.96 -2.68 3.99
CA SER A 29 22.41 -2.80 4.27
C SER A 29 23.07 -1.41 4.41
N ILE A 30 22.71 -0.45 3.57
CA ILE A 30 23.18 0.94 3.70
C ILE A 30 22.70 1.54 5.04
N PHE A 31 21.45 1.34 5.40
CA PHE A 31 20.91 1.80 6.67
C PHE A 31 21.69 1.25 7.87
N ILE A 32 21.91 -0.07 7.91
CA ILE A 32 22.68 -0.73 8.98
C ILE A 32 24.12 -0.22 9.00
N TYR A 33 24.76 -0.07 7.83
CA TYR A 33 26.12 0.43 7.74
C TYR A 33 26.26 1.84 8.31
N VAL A 34 25.32 2.74 7.99
CA VAL A 34 25.32 4.12 8.51
C VAL A 34 25.11 4.14 10.03
N LEU A 35 24.27 3.24 10.58
CA LEU A 35 24.11 3.09 12.03
C LEU A 35 25.43 2.61 12.69
N ILE A 36 26.08 1.61 12.11
CA ILE A 36 27.38 1.11 12.62
C ILE A 36 28.41 2.22 12.64
N LEU A 37 28.50 3.03 11.58
CA LEU A 37 29.41 4.17 11.52
C LEU A 37 29.13 5.22 12.61
N LEU A 38 27.85 5.49 12.90
CA LEU A 38 27.48 6.42 13.97
C LEU A 38 28.00 5.92 15.32
N PHE A 39 27.74 4.65 15.65
CA PHE A 39 28.16 4.06 16.94
C PHE A 39 29.68 3.94 17.04
N TYR A 40 30.35 3.43 16.00
CA TYR A 40 31.78 3.24 15.97
C TYR A 40 32.52 4.57 16.16
N ASN A 41 32.17 5.57 15.38
CA ASN A 41 32.85 6.86 15.44
C ASN A 41 32.49 7.65 16.70
N THR A 42 31.30 7.49 17.27
CA THR A 42 30.94 8.14 18.55
C THR A 42 31.76 7.61 19.70
N TYR A 43 32.18 6.33 19.65
CA TYR A 43 33.07 5.75 20.65
C TYR A 43 34.48 6.35 20.65
N PHE A 44 34.99 6.78 19.49
CA PHE A 44 36.36 7.29 19.33
C PHE A 44 36.49 8.82 19.34
N GLU A 45 35.41 9.57 19.13
CA GLU A 45 35.44 11.03 19.10
C GLU A 45 34.61 11.66 20.21
N LEU A 46 35.27 12.52 21.01
CA LEU A 46 34.71 13.18 22.18
C LEU A 46 34.16 14.60 21.88
N THR A 47 34.13 15.07 20.62
CA THR A 47 33.66 16.43 20.31
C THR A 47 32.15 16.43 20.00
N LEU A 48 31.39 17.28 20.74
CA LEU A 48 29.95 17.44 20.55
C LEU A 48 29.58 17.84 19.11
N ILE A 49 30.35 18.75 18.51
CA ILE A 49 30.12 19.22 17.13
C ILE A 49 30.29 18.08 16.12
N GLY A 50 31.30 17.23 16.28
CA GLY A 50 31.53 16.06 15.46
C GLY A 50 30.37 15.06 15.55
N PHE A 51 29.90 14.80 16.76
CA PHE A 51 28.75 13.94 17.01
C PHE A 51 27.46 14.48 16.33
N LEU A 52 27.14 15.77 16.49
CA LEU A 52 25.95 16.38 15.88
C LEU A 52 25.97 16.33 14.35
N LYS A 53 27.11 16.59 13.71
CA LYS A 53 27.25 16.46 12.24
C LYS A 53 26.98 15.04 11.75
N ARG A 54 27.50 14.04 12.45
CA ARG A 54 27.29 12.63 12.09
C ARG A 54 25.85 12.20 12.34
N LEU A 55 25.25 12.62 13.45
CA LEU A 55 23.85 12.36 13.75
C LEU A 55 22.95 12.91 12.64
N ALA A 56 23.19 14.15 12.18
CA ALA A 56 22.44 14.73 11.07
C ALA A 56 22.61 13.93 9.76
N ALA A 57 23.83 13.54 9.42
CA ALA A 57 24.09 12.71 8.24
C ALA A 57 23.42 11.33 8.35
N THR A 58 23.46 10.69 9.52
CA THR A 58 22.81 9.40 9.79
C THR A 58 21.31 9.51 9.67
N ILE A 59 20.70 10.54 10.22
CA ILE A 59 19.25 10.78 10.10
C ILE A 59 18.88 10.94 8.63
N THR A 60 19.62 11.73 7.85
CA THR A 60 19.28 12.00 6.45
C THR A 60 19.44 10.75 5.58
N ILE A 61 20.63 10.15 5.55
CA ILE A 61 20.93 8.98 4.70
C ILE A 61 20.20 7.74 5.22
N GLY A 62 20.17 7.54 6.54
CA GLY A 62 19.53 6.41 7.18
C GLY A 62 18.03 6.40 6.96
N SER A 63 17.34 7.53 7.18
CA SER A 63 15.90 7.63 6.96
C SER A 63 15.54 7.38 5.50
N PHE A 64 16.28 7.98 4.56
CA PHE A 64 16.07 7.73 3.13
C PHE A 64 16.22 6.25 2.79
N SER A 65 17.32 5.64 3.21
CA SER A 65 17.59 4.22 2.94
C SER A 65 16.56 3.31 3.59
N PHE A 66 16.17 3.58 4.84
CA PHE A 66 15.14 2.80 5.54
C PHE A 66 13.79 2.87 4.83
N VAL A 67 13.32 4.08 4.47
CA VAL A 67 12.05 4.28 3.75
C VAL A 67 12.07 3.59 2.39
N LYS A 68 13.18 3.68 1.63
CA LYS A 68 13.32 2.98 0.36
C LYS A 68 13.34 1.46 0.53
N GLY A 69 14.03 0.95 1.53
CA GLY A 69 14.00 -0.48 1.87
C GLY A 69 12.57 -0.98 2.15
N LEU A 70 11.80 -0.21 2.94
CA LEU A 70 10.38 -0.52 3.18
C LEU A 70 9.53 -0.47 1.90
N GLN A 71 9.70 0.54 1.04
CA GLN A 71 8.94 0.68 -0.20
C GLN A 71 9.12 -0.52 -1.15
N PHE A 72 10.33 -1.07 -1.24
CA PHE A 72 10.64 -2.21 -2.10
C PHE A 72 10.28 -3.56 -1.46
N SER A 73 10.20 -3.66 -0.14
CA SER A 73 9.93 -4.93 0.55
C SER A 73 8.48 -5.09 1.02
N ALA A 74 7.76 -3.99 1.27
CA ALA A 74 6.41 -4.04 1.80
C ALA A 74 5.41 -4.53 0.77
N THR A 75 4.57 -5.49 1.13
CA THR A 75 3.35 -5.85 0.41
C THR A 75 2.13 -5.36 1.17
N LYS A 76 1.12 -4.89 0.45
CA LYS A 76 -0.14 -4.40 1.03
C LYS A 76 -1.25 -5.38 0.72
N ASN A 77 -1.87 -5.92 1.76
CA ASN A 77 -3.10 -6.69 1.65
C ASN A 77 -4.27 -5.84 2.14
N MET A 78 -5.41 -5.96 1.48
CA MET A 78 -6.63 -5.30 1.89
C MET A 78 -7.63 -6.34 2.38
N LEU A 79 -8.11 -6.15 3.58
CA LEU A 79 -9.09 -7.01 4.24
C LEU A 79 -10.32 -6.14 4.55
N ILE A 80 -11.49 -6.57 4.12
CA ILE A 80 -12.76 -5.87 4.35
C ILE A 80 -13.63 -6.75 5.22
N ASP A 81 -14.09 -6.18 6.30
CA ASP A 81 -15.05 -6.75 7.23
C ASP A 81 -16.38 -6.00 7.04
N LEU A 82 -17.39 -6.69 6.52
CA LEU A 82 -18.70 -6.11 6.24
C LEU A 82 -19.53 -5.97 7.52
N ASP A 83 -19.33 -6.85 8.51
CA ASP A 83 -20.08 -6.80 9.77
C ASP A 83 -19.73 -5.55 10.57
N THR A 84 -18.43 -5.18 10.58
CA THR A 84 -17.95 -3.99 11.30
C THR A 84 -17.76 -2.77 10.40
N ASN A 85 -18.02 -2.88 9.09
CA ASN A 85 -17.74 -1.85 8.09
C ASN A 85 -16.31 -1.32 8.19
N THR A 86 -15.35 -2.22 8.35
CA THR A 86 -13.94 -1.86 8.55
C THR A 86 -13.07 -2.34 7.39
N ILE A 87 -12.26 -1.43 6.85
CA ILE A 87 -11.19 -1.75 5.89
C ILE A 87 -9.88 -1.82 6.65
N VAL A 88 -9.22 -2.96 6.62
CA VAL A 88 -7.90 -3.16 7.21
C VAL A 88 -6.86 -3.24 6.11
N SER A 89 -5.97 -2.24 6.05
CA SER A 89 -4.78 -2.28 5.20
C SER A 89 -3.65 -2.94 5.98
N ARG A 90 -3.31 -4.16 5.61
CA ARG A 90 -2.23 -4.93 6.23
C ARG A 90 -0.96 -4.80 5.41
N TYR A 91 0.05 -4.17 5.99
CA TYR A 91 1.39 -4.07 5.41
C TYR A 91 2.28 -5.17 5.99
N ILE A 92 2.97 -5.91 5.12
CA ILE A 92 3.83 -7.02 5.49
C ILE A 92 5.24 -6.74 4.98
N VAL A 93 6.22 -6.78 5.90
CA VAL A 93 7.65 -6.63 5.60
C VAL A 93 8.40 -7.78 6.29
N GLY A 94 8.73 -8.83 5.54
CA GLY A 94 9.31 -10.04 6.12
C GLY A 94 8.43 -10.63 7.22
N PRO A 95 8.93 -10.78 8.46
CA PRO A 95 8.14 -11.32 9.58
C PRO A 95 7.24 -10.27 10.26
N PHE A 96 7.37 -8.99 9.90
CA PHE A 96 6.64 -7.89 10.54
C PHE A 96 5.36 -7.58 9.80
N THR A 97 4.27 -7.38 10.54
CA THR A 97 2.98 -6.95 10.01
C THR A 97 2.51 -5.70 10.73
N TYR A 98 1.95 -4.76 9.96
CA TYR A 98 1.33 -3.56 10.48
C TYR A 98 -0.06 -3.40 9.88
N ASP A 99 -1.09 -3.29 10.73
CA ASP A 99 -2.47 -3.14 10.33
C ASP A 99 -2.94 -1.69 10.54
N SER A 100 -3.38 -1.05 9.44
CA SER A 100 -4.03 0.25 9.49
C SER A 100 -5.53 0.06 9.26
N LYS A 101 -6.34 0.40 10.26
CA LYS A 101 -7.80 0.24 10.21
C LYS A 101 -8.46 1.55 9.80
N THR A 102 -9.38 1.48 8.85
CA THR A 102 -10.24 2.58 8.41
C THR A 102 -11.68 2.15 8.54
N ILE A 103 -12.47 2.89 9.34
CA ILE A 103 -13.90 2.65 9.44
C ILE A 103 -14.57 3.25 8.21
N ALA A 104 -15.19 2.42 7.40
CA ALA A 104 -15.95 2.80 6.21
C ALA A 104 -17.41 2.48 6.47
N THR A 105 -18.20 3.51 6.81
CA THR A 105 -19.66 3.37 6.90
C THR A 105 -20.24 3.44 5.49
N GLU A 106 -20.97 2.42 5.07
CA GLU A 106 -21.68 2.32 3.79
C GLU A 106 -20.76 2.37 2.55
N PHE A 107 -20.51 1.21 1.97
CA PHE A 107 -19.87 1.11 0.66
C PHE A 107 -20.88 1.50 -0.41
N GLU A 108 -20.52 2.44 -1.29
CA GLU A 108 -21.41 2.98 -2.31
C GLU A 108 -21.17 2.29 -3.66
N TYR A 109 -19.95 2.34 -4.16
CA TYR A 109 -19.58 1.73 -5.44
C TYR A 109 -18.08 1.53 -5.57
N VAL A 110 -17.68 0.70 -6.52
CA VAL A 110 -16.29 0.57 -6.98
C VAL A 110 -16.12 1.39 -8.25
N SER A 111 -15.00 2.09 -8.39
CA SER A 111 -14.64 2.72 -9.66
C SER A 111 -13.28 2.24 -10.14
N PHE A 112 -13.13 2.11 -11.46
CA PHE A 112 -11.81 1.94 -12.08
C PHE A 112 -11.60 3.00 -13.16
N PHE A 113 -10.35 3.43 -13.32
CA PHE A 113 -10.02 4.60 -14.15
C PHE A 113 -8.57 4.53 -14.63
N LYS A 114 -8.27 5.26 -15.70
CA LYS A 114 -6.92 5.41 -16.23
C LYS A 114 -6.20 6.57 -15.56
N ASN A 115 -4.99 6.32 -15.05
CA ASN A 115 -4.09 7.32 -14.48
C ASN A 115 -3.36 8.12 -15.59
N LYS A 116 -2.63 9.17 -15.19
CA LYS A 116 -1.83 10.00 -16.12
C LYS A 116 -0.58 9.28 -16.65
N ASP A 117 -0.10 8.28 -15.94
CA ASP A 117 1.06 7.44 -16.24
C ASP A 117 0.70 6.17 -17.03
N ASP A 118 -0.44 6.18 -17.71
CA ASP A 118 -1.01 5.05 -18.46
C ASP A 118 -1.33 3.80 -17.63
N SER A 119 -1.14 3.83 -16.32
CA SER A 119 -1.60 2.77 -15.42
C SER A 119 -3.10 2.89 -15.14
N PHE A 120 -3.70 1.83 -14.58
CA PHE A 120 -5.12 1.79 -14.23
C PHE A 120 -5.30 1.65 -12.73
N GLY A 121 -6.14 2.50 -12.13
CA GLY A 121 -6.43 2.49 -10.71
C GLY A 121 -7.82 1.96 -10.39
N SER A 122 -8.00 1.39 -9.21
CA SER A 122 -9.31 1.01 -8.67
C SER A 122 -9.50 1.64 -7.29
N ASN A 123 -10.67 2.25 -7.07
CA ASN A 123 -11.07 2.86 -5.81
C ASN A 123 -12.39 2.25 -5.31
N LEU A 124 -12.47 2.06 -4.00
CA LEU A 124 -13.71 1.75 -3.29
C LEU A 124 -14.25 3.03 -2.66
N TRP A 125 -15.47 3.40 -3.03
CA TRP A 125 -16.13 4.61 -2.54
C TRP A 125 -17.04 4.29 -1.36
N TYR A 126 -16.99 5.16 -0.36
CA TYR A 126 -17.79 5.06 0.84
C TYR A 126 -18.10 6.47 1.39
N LYS A 127 -19.24 6.63 2.04
CA LYS A 127 -19.66 7.87 2.74
C LYS A 127 -19.37 9.15 1.95
N VAL A 128 -20.28 9.50 1.07
CA VAL A 128 -20.32 10.76 0.30
C VAL A 128 -18.93 11.31 -0.10
N ASN A 129 -18.47 10.91 -1.29
CA ASN A 129 -17.20 11.36 -1.89
C ASN A 129 -15.89 10.98 -1.16
N ARG A 130 -15.89 10.03 -0.22
CA ARG A 130 -14.66 9.45 0.28
C ARG A 130 -14.34 8.17 -0.47
N HIS A 131 -13.07 7.97 -0.78
CA HIS A 131 -12.64 6.76 -1.45
C HIS A 131 -11.40 6.18 -0.79
N PHE A 132 -11.30 4.87 -0.86
CA PHE A 132 -10.11 4.11 -0.52
C PHE A 132 -9.45 3.64 -1.80
N LYS A 133 -8.19 4.05 -2.04
CA LYS A 133 -7.41 3.59 -3.18
C LYS A 133 -7.01 2.13 -2.94
N MET A 134 -7.55 1.23 -3.76
CA MET A 134 -7.28 -0.20 -3.67
C MET A 134 -5.93 -0.54 -4.30
N TYR A 135 -5.91 -0.76 -5.61
CA TYR A 135 -4.71 -1.16 -6.34
C TYR A 135 -4.54 -0.41 -7.65
N THR A 136 -3.31 -0.48 -8.18
CA THR A 136 -2.96 0.02 -9.50
C THR A 136 -2.48 -1.15 -10.36
N PHE A 137 -2.89 -1.17 -11.62
CA PHE A 137 -2.64 -2.24 -12.60
C PHE A 137 -1.99 -1.64 -13.84
N GLU A 138 -1.24 -2.46 -14.57
CA GLU A 138 -0.60 -2.06 -15.83
C GLU A 138 -1.56 -2.13 -17.02
N ASN A 139 -2.61 -2.96 -16.94
CA ASN A 139 -3.56 -3.13 -18.03
C ASN A 139 -5.02 -2.99 -17.59
N GLU A 140 -5.86 -2.59 -18.55
CA GLU A 140 -7.29 -2.34 -18.33
C GLU A 140 -8.06 -3.63 -17.98
N GLU A 141 -7.73 -4.75 -18.59
CA GLU A 141 -8.47 -5.99 -18.38
C GLU A 141 -8.32 -6.49 -16.94
N SER A 142 -7.11 -6.34 -16.37
CA SER A 142 -6.84 -6.73 -14.97
C SER A 142 -7.59 -5.87 -13.97
N VAL A 143 -7.59 -4.54 -14.14
CA VAL A 143 -8.33 -3.65 -13.24
C VAL A 143 -9.84 -3.87 -13.36
N ARG A 144 -10.35 -4.11 -14.57
CA ARG A 144 -11.76 -4.40 -14.81
C ARG A 144 -12.20 -5.69 -14.11
N LYS A 145 -11.48 -6.79 -14.30
CA LYS A 145 -11.75 -8.08 -13.64
C LYS A 145 -11.74 -7.95 -12.13
N PHE A 146 -10.70 -7.29 -11.60
CA PHE A 146 -10.56 -7.02 -10.17
C PHE A 146 -11.74 -6.21 -9.62
N SER A 147 -12.10 -5.11 -10.29
CA SER A 147 -13.17 -4.21 -9.83
C SER A 147 -14.54 -4.88 -9.88
N ILE A 148 -14.81 -5.69 -10.91
CA ILE A 148 -16.02 -6.52 -11.01
C ILE A 148 -16.08 -7.53 -9.85
N GLU A 149 -14.98 -8.21 -9.56
CA GLU A 149 -14.95 -9.19 -8.47
C GLU A 149 -15.27 -8.55 -7.12
N ILE A 150 -14.68 -7.38 -6.83
CA ILE A 150 -14.94 -6.65 -5.59
C ILE A 150 -16.38 -6.14 -5.54
N ALA A 151 -16.88 -5.52 -6.62
CA ALA A 151 -18.26 -5.02 -6.69
C ALA A 151 -19.29 -6.16 -6.45
N LYS A 152 -19.08 -7.32 -7.06
CA LYS A 152 -19.89 -8.52 -6.81
C LYS A 152 -19.87 -8.98 -5.36
N LYS A 153 -18.69 -9.09 -4.76
CA LYS A 153 -18.54 -9.54 -3.37
C LYS A 153 -19.20 -8.58 -2.37
N LEU A 154 -19.12 -7.28 -2.65
CA LEU A 154 -19.73 -6.24 -1.81
C LEU A 154 -21.19 -5.95 -2.17
N ASN A 155 -21.71 -6.53 -3.26
CA ASN A 155 -23.06 -6.29 -3.79
C ASN A 155 -23.36 -4.79 -4.03
N ILE A 156 -22.40 -4.08 -4.66
CA ILE A 156 -22.45 -2.65 -4.97
C ILE A 156 -22.21 -2.40 -6.45
N ASP A 157 -22.58 -1.21 -6.91
CA ASP A 157 -22.44 -0.79 -8.31
C ASP A 157 -20.97 -0.59 -8.72
N LEU A 158 -20.73 -0.60 -10.02
CA LEU A 158 -19.41 -0.40 -10.63
C LEU A 158 -19.44 0.83 -11.56
N LEU A 159 -18.44 1.69 -11.44
CA LEU A 159 -18.24 2.84 -12.32
C LEU A 159 -16.99 2.62 -13.18
N ASP A 160 -17.19 2.51 -14.49
CA ASP A 160 -16.11 2.54 -15.48
C ASP A 160 -15.83 4.02 -15.84
N ALA A 161 -14.69 4.52 -15.42
CA ALA A 161 -14.21 5.88 -15.68
C ALA A 161 -12.86 5.86 -16.45
N THR A 162 -12.64 4.86 -17.29
CA THR A 162 -11.42 4.75 -18.11
C THR A 162 -11.39 5.78 -19.23
N GLU A 163 -12.56 6.12 -19.80
CA GLU A 163 -12.70 7.15 -20.82
C GLU A 163 -13.02 8.51 -20.19
N LYS A 164 -12.15 9.49 -20.37
CA LYS A 164 -12.34 10.83 -19.81
C LYS A 164 -13.60 11.49 -20.36
N GLY A 165 -14.53 11.82 -19.46
CA GLY A 165 -15.80 12.47 -19.80
C GLY A 165 -16.91 11.54 -20.29
N ASN A 166 -16.67 10.23 -20.36
CA ASN A 166 -17.64 9.22 -20.76
C ASN A 166 -17.66 8.06 -19.75
N SER A 167 -17.98 8.36 -18.48
CA SER A 167 -18.08 7.34 -17.44
C SER A 167 -19.36 6.53 -17.60
N LYS A 168 -19.25 5.20 -17.44
CA LYS A 168 -20.36 4.27 -17.59
C LYS A 168 -20.67 3.61 -16.24
N TRP A 169 -21.91 3.73 -15.79
CA TRP A 169 -22.41 2.99 -14.64
C TRP A 169 -22.82 1.58 -15.07
N ILE A 170 -22.41 0.61 -14.27
CA ILE A 170 -22.80 -0.80 -14.40
C ILE A 170 -23.52 -1.15 -13.10
N ASP A 171 -24.81 -1.44 -13.20
CA ASP A 171 -25.61 -1.85 -12.06
C ASP A 171 -25.11 -3.20 -11.52
N LYS A 172 -25.16 -3.38 -10.21
CA LYS A 172 -24.78 -4.62 -9.55
C LYS A 172 -25.56 -5.86 -10.06
N THR A 173 -26.74 -5.66 -10.63
CA THR A 173 -27.54 -6.74 -11.23
C THR A 173 -27.02 -7.19 -12.59
N ASP A 174 -26.20 -6.38 -13.26
CA ASP A 174 -25.60 -6.64 -14.57
C ASP A 174 -24.14 -7.14 -14.49
N LEU A 175 -23.63 -7.29 -13.29
CA LEU A 175 -22.24 -7.71 -13.01
C LEU A 175 -22.03 -9.22 -13.09
#